data_57cf22cceddf8d3452992004262e0f7f
#
_entry.id   57cf22cceddf8d3452992004262e0f7f
#
_cell.length_a   1.000
_cell.length_b   1.000
_cell.length_c   1.000
_cell.angle_alpha   90.00
_cell.angle_beta   90.00
_cell.angle_gamma   90.00
#
_symmetry.space_group_name_H-M   'P 1'
#
loop_
_entity.id
_entity.type
_entity.pdbx_description
1 polymer ?
#
loop_
_entity_poly.entity_id
_entity_poly.type
_entity_poly.pdbx_seq_one_letter_code
_entity_poly.pdbx_strand_id
1 'polypeptide(L)'
;KKQADFVIQNTTAELMVGGKKQEIHATYRNIGEDPVRDAVARLSIFKPFSSTDDQAFIGNLEPGNETTVLFRMDVDSDATTKDYGISSEIKYTDLNGDTVISESMKIPVVVKAASSSLLLPAVIVLIIIVAAGGYMYRKKQKKA
;
A
#
# COMPACT_ATOMS: atom_id res chain seq x y z
N LYS A 1 29.62 4.45 -15.43
CA LYS A 1 29.30 3.38 -15.63
C LYS A 1 27.99 3.00 -15.26
N LYS A 2 27.55 3.38 -14.15
CA LYS A 2 26.33 3.09 -13.83
C LYS A 2 25.45 4.08 -14.37
N GLN A 3 24.71 3.78 -15.29
CA GLN A 3 23.65 4.57 -15.83
C GLN A 3 22.63 4.91 -14.75
N ALA A 4 21.36 4.98 -15.07
CA ALA A 4 20.34 5.14 -14.06
C ALA A 4 20.13 3.82 -13.33
N ASP A 5 19.84 3.91 -12.06
CA ASP A 5 19.54 2.75 -11.24
C ASP A 5 18.59 3.20 -10.14
N PHE A 6 17.73 2.30 -9.68
CA PHE A 6 16.67 2.70 -8.77
C PHE A 6 16.56 1.76 -7.60
N VAL A 7 16.15 2.32 -6.48
CA VAL A 7 15.73 1.53 -5.31
C VAL A 7 14.41 2.07 -4.81
N ILE A 8 13.66 1.22 -4.15
CA ILE A 8 12.44 1.61 -3.46
C ILE A 8 12.79 1.74 -1.99
N GLN A 9 12.44 2.89 -1.42
CA GLN A 9 12.80 3.20 -0.04
C GLN A 9 11.57 3.32 0.84
N ASN A 10 11.70 2.85 2.07
CA ASN A 10 10.70 3.07 3.13
C ASN A 10 9.26 2.79 2.70
N THR A 11 9.08 1.81 1.84
CA THR A 11 7.78 1.45 1.35
C THR A 11 7.37 0.12 1.95
N THR A 12 6.41 0.13 2.82
CA THR A 12 5.74 -1.08 3.27
C THR A 12 4.26 -0.76 3.25
N ALA A 13 3.54 -1.44 2.39
CA ALA A 13 2.12 -1.21 2.25
C ALA A 13 1.34 -2.21 3.09
N GLU A 14 0.29 -1.75 3.74
CA GLU A 14 -0.63 -2.60 4.46
C GLU A 14 -1.96 -2.54 3.76
N LEU A 15 -2.45 -3.68 3.32
CA LEU A 15 -3.72 -3.78 2.61
C LEU A 15 -4.63 -4.75 3.36
N MET A 16 -5.93 -4.56 3.20
CA MET A 16 -6.91 -5.42 3.85
C MET A 16 -7.55 -6.35 2.85
N VAL A 17 -7.82 -7.58 3.28
CA VAL A 17 -8.53 -8.56 2.48
C VAL A 17 -9.86 -7.98 2.03
N GLY A 18 -10.18 -8.09 0.75
CA GLY A 18 -11.43 -7.60 0.19
C GLY A 18 -11.53 -6.10 0.02
N GLY A 19 -10.49 -5.35 0.38
CA GLY A 19 -10.50 -3.90 0.24
C GLY A 19 -10.38 -3.47 -1.22
N LYS A 20 -11.04 -2.35 -1.55
CA LYS A 20 -11.03 -1.81 -2.90
C LYS A 20 -10.29 -0.48 -2.93
N LYS A 21 -9.57 -0.24 -4.02
CA LYS A 21 -8.86 1.03 -4.27
C LYS A 21 -8.01 1.46 -3.08
N GLN A 22 -7.35 0.51 -2.48
CA GLN A 22 -6.46 0.79 -1.36
C GLN A 22 -5.17 1.39 -1.89
N GLU A 23 -4.62 2.34 -1.15
CA GLU A 23 -3.47 3.13 -1.61
C GLU A 23 -2.16 2.50 -1.21
N ILE A 24 -1.22 2.50 -2.15
CA ILE A 24 0.16 2.11 -1.90
C ILE A 24 1.03 3.30 -2.30
N HIS A 25 1.82 3.78 -1.36
CA HIS A 25 2.78 4.85 -1.62
C HIS A 25 4.15 4.23 -1.78
N ALA A 26 4.79 4.49 -2.90
CA ALA A 26 6.12 3.96 -3.18
C ALA A 26 7.08 5.11 -3.44
N THR A 27 8.21 5.10 -2.76
CA THR A 27 9.25 6.11 -2.95
C THR A 27 10.38 5.48 -3.75
N TYR A 28 10.63 6.06 -4.92
CA TYR A 28 11.69 5.61 -5.81
C TYR A 28 12.84 6.60 -5.77
N ARG A 29 14.04 6.10 -5.66
CA ARG A 29 15.23 6.93 -5.66
C ARG A 29 16.17 6.50 -6.78
N ASN A 30 16.69 7.48 -7.50
CA ASN A 30 17.69 7.21 -8.54
C ASN A 30 19.05 7.18 -7.86
N ILE A 31 19.61 5.98 -7.72
CA ILE A 31 20.93 5.79 -7.12
C ILE A 31 22.03 5.66 -8.17
N GLY A 32 21.69 5.80 -9.44
CA GLY A 32 22.65 5.78 -10.53
C GLY A 32 23.39 7.10 -10.68
N GLU A 33 24.13 7.21 -11.74
CA GLU A 33 24.93 8.40 -12.02
C GLU A 33 24.31 9.29 -13.07
N ASP A 34 23.33 8.78 -13.81
CA ASP A 34 22.70 9.53 -14.89
C ASP A 34 21.27 9.91 -14.52
N PRO A 35 20.81 11.07 -14.97
CA PRO A 35 19.40 11.44 -14.80
C PRO A 35 18.50 10.64 -15.72
N VAL A 36 17.23 10.53 -15.39
CA VAL A 36 16.23 9.91 -16.25
C VAL A 36 15.16 10.93 -16.59
N ARG A 37 14.51 10.72 -17.72
CA ARG A 37 13.43 11.57 -18.18
C ARG A 37 12.19 10.73 -18.46
N ASP A 38 11.05 11.38 -18.33
CA ASP A 38 9.76 10.78 -18.66
C ASP A 38 9.57 9.42 -18.02
N ALA A 39 10.03 9.27 -16.80
CA ALA A 39 9.98 8.01 -16.10
C ALA A 39 8.57 7.69 -15.66
N VAL A 40 8.18 6.43 -15.81
CA VAL A 40 6.88 5.92 -15.39
C VAL A 40 7.12 4.66 -14.59
N ALA A 41 6.63 4.63 -13.36
CA ALA A 41 6.69 3.44 -12.53
C ALA A 41 5.52 2.54 -12.86
N ARG A 42 5.75 1.25 -12.97
CA ARG A 42 4.73 0.26 -13.30
C ARG A 42 4.78 -0.88 -12.30
N LEU A 43 3.63 -1.47 -12.05
CA LEU A 43 3.53 -2.65 -11.19
C LEU A 43 3.13 -3.85 -12.02
N SER A 44 3.68 -5.00 -11.68
CA SER A 44 3.25 -6.28 -12.23
C SER A 44 2.26 -6.87 -11.25
N ILE A 45 0.98 -6.82 -11.59
CA ILE A 45 -0.10 -7.19 -10.69
C ILE A 45 -0.60 -8.59 -11.03
N PHE A 46 -0.76 -9.40 -10.00
CA PHE A 46 -1.32 -10.75 -10.15
C PHE A 46 -2.09 -11.10 -8.87
N LYS A 47 -2.90 -12.14 -8.95
CA LYS A 47 -3.74 -12.52 -7.82
C LYS A 47 -2.91 -12.73 -6.55
N PRO A 48 -3.43 -12.33 -5.40
CA PRO A 48 -4.81 -11.91 -5.11
C PRO A 48 -5.05 -10.41 -5.31
N PHE A 49 -4.21 -9.74 -6.06
CA PHE A 49 -4.32 -8.31 -6.30
C PHE A 49 -4.86 -8.01 -7.69
N SER A 50 -5.55 -6.90 -7.82
CA SER A 50 -5.94 -6.38 -9.12
C SER A 50 -5.93 -4.86 -9.05
N SER A 51 -5.73 -4.21 -10.19
CA SER A 51 -5.64 -2.75 -10.21
C SER A 51 -5.92 -2.23 -11.61
N THR A 52 -6.60 -1.08 -11.67
CA THR A 52 -6.70 -0.31 -12.90
C THR A 52 -5.79 0.90 -12.83
N ASP A 53 -5.01 1.05 -11.74
CA ASP A 53 -4.14 2.20 -11.50
C ASP A 53 -2.77 1.69 -11.09
N ASP A 54 -2.16 0.91 -11.98
CA ASP A 54 -0.89 0.23 -11.72
C ASP A 54 0.30 0.95 -12.35
N GLN A 55 0.12 2.17 -12.78
CA GLN A 55 1.19 2.99 -13.32
C GLN A 55 1.17 4.36 -12.68
N ALA A 56 2.33 4.96 -12.52
CA ALA A 56 2.44 6.30 -11.94
C ALA A 56 3.57 7.06 -12.63
N PHE A 57 3.29 8.30 -12.98
CA PHE A 57 4.28 9.15 -13.67
C PHE A 57 5.27 9.70 -12.65
N ILE A 58 6.54 9.49 -12.91
CA ILE A 58 7.63 10.03 -12.09
C ILE A 58 8.17 11.32 -12.71
N GLY A 59 8.30 11.32 -14.04
CA GLY A 59 8.88 12.44 -14.76
C GLY A 59 10.40 12.37 -14.78
N ASN A 60 11.03 13.50 -14.52
CA ASN A 60 12.49 13.59 -14.53
C ASN A 60 13.00 13.35 -13.12
N LEU A 61 14.07 12.57 -13.01
CA LEU A 61 14.66 12.25 -11.71
C LEU A 61 16.18 12.27 -11.82
N GLU A 62 16.79 13.24 -11.14
CA GLU A 62 18.23 13.39 -11.12
C GLU A 62 18.88 12.37 -10.18
N PRO A 63 20.17 12.08 -10.38
CA PRO A 63 20.87 11.18 -9.45
C PRO A 63 20.76 11.66 -8.01
N GLY A 64 20.46 10.73 -7.12
CA GLY A 64 20.33 11.03 -5.70
C GLY A 64 18.96 11.54 -5.28
N ASN A 65 18.11 11.88 -6.24
CA ASN A 65 16.78 12.39 -5.92
C ASN A 65 15.78 11.27 -5.83
N GLU A 66 14.69 11.53 -5.12
CA GLU A 66 13.62 10.55 -4.93
C GLU A 66 12.27 11.20 -5.16
N THR A 67 11.29 10.36 -5.43
CA THR A 67 9.91 10.81 -5.58
C THR A 67 8.98 9.73 -5.05
N THR A 68 7.86 10.16 -4.50
CA THR A 68 6.84 9.24 -3.99
C THR A 68 5.65 9.28 -4.92
N VAL A 69 5.19 8.11 -5.32
CA VAL A 69 4.04 7.97 -6.20
C VAL A 69 2.98 7.11 -5.52
N LEU A 70 1.78 7.18 -6.05
CA LEU A 70 0.62 6.51 -5.48
C LEU A 70 0.07 5.50 -6.48
N PHE A 71 -0.16 4.29 -6.01
CA PHE A 71 -0.89 3.26 -6.75
C PHE A 71 -2.14 2.90 -5.96
N ARG A 72 -3.17 2.44 -6.66
CA ARG A 72 -4.37 1.94 -6.01
C ARG A 72 -4.58 0.49 -6.40
N MET A 73 -5.03 -0.29 -5.43
CA MET A 73 -5.09 -1.73 -5.61
C MET A 73 -6.27 -2.34 -4.89
N ASP A 74 -6.89 -3.33 -5.53
CA ASP A 74 -7.94 -4.13 -4.93
C ASP A 74 -7.33 -5.44 -4.45
N VAL A 75 -7.82 -5.95 -3.33
CA VAL A 75 -7.40 -7.25 -2.79
C VAL A 75 -8.62 -8.15 -2.80
N ASP A 76 -8.46 -9.39 -3.30
CA ASP A 76 -9.56 -10.36 -3.35
C ASP A 76 -10.06 -10.66 -1.95
N SER A 77 -11.35 -10.98 -1.86
CA SER A 77 -11.96 -11.29 -0.57
C SER A 77 -11.49 -12.63 -0.01
N ASP A 78 -10.93 -13.49 -0.85
CA ASP A 78 -10.38 -14.78 -0.42
C ASP A 78 -8.86 -14.78 -0.34
N ALA A 79 -8.24 -13.61 -0.29
CA ALA A 79 -6.80 -13.51 -0.21
C ALA A 79 -6.28 -14.08 1.12
N THR A 80 -5.12 -14.69 1.06
CA THR A 80 -4.45 -15.19 2.26
C THR A 80 -3.74 -14.04 2.96
N THR A 81 -3.92 -13.93 4.27
CA THR A 81 -3.24 -12.91 5.06
C THR A 81 -1.78 -13.31 5.24
N LYS A 82 -0.89 -12.59 4.58
CA LYS A 82 0.55 -12.85 4.67
C LYS A 82 1.30 -11.69 4.01
N ASP A 83 2.62 -11.81 3.99
CA ASP A 83 3.47 -10.84 3.30
C ASP A 83 3.59 -11.22 1.84
N TYR A 84 3.48 -10.23 0.97
CA TYR A 84 3.65 -10.40 -0.47
C TYR A 84 4.70 -9.43 -0.98
N GLY A 85 5.24 -9.70 -2.14
CA GLY A 85 6.11 -8.77 -2.84
C GLY A 85 5.50 -8.48 -4.21
N ILE A 86 5.28 -7.20 -4.49
CA ILE A 86 4.77 -6.78 -5.80
C ILE A 86 5.93 -6.25 -6.61
N SER A 87 6.11 -6.79 -7.81
CA SER A 87 7.20 -6.37 -8.68
C SER A 87 6.89 -5.02 -9.30
N SER A 88 7.89 -4.17 -9.33
CA SER A 88 7.79 -2.85 -9.95
C SER A 88 8.99 -2.60 -10.83
N GLU A 89 8.78 -1.90 -11.92
CA GLU A 89 9.87 -1.48 -12.79
C GLU A 89 9.59 -0.07 -13.29
N ILE A 90 10.65 0.61 -13.74
CA ILE A 90 10.54 1.97 -14.24
C ILE A 90 10.93 1.99 -15.69
N LYS A 91 10.05 2.54 -16.52
CA LYS A 91 10.33 2.79 -17.92
C LYS A 91 10.71 4.25 -18.05
N TYR A 92 11.86 4.52 -18.64
CA TYR A 92 12.37 5.89 -18.71
C TYR A 92 13.17 6.11 -20.00
N THR A 93 13.45 7.39 -20.28
CA THR A 93 14.31 7.78 -21.39
C THR A 93 15.68 8.15 -20.83
N ASP A 94 16.72 7.55 -21.39
CA ASP A 94 18.09 7.81 -20.93
C ASP A 94 18.68 9.02 -21.64
N LEU A 95 19.97 9.30 -21.37
CA LEU A 95 20.64 10.46 -21.94
C LEU A 95 20.78 10.39 -23.44
N ASN A 96 20.74 9.20 -24.01
CA ASN A 96 20.86 9.01 -25.45
C ASN A 96 19.52 9.13 -26.17
N GLY A 97 18.43 9.31 -25.42
CA GLY A 97 17.10 9.36 -25.98
C GLY A 97 16.46 8.00 -26.17
N ASP A 98 17.08 6.95 -25.64
CA ASP A 98 16.55 5.59 -25.75
C ASP A 98 15.59 5.29 -24.62
N THR A 99 14.58 4.48 -24.92
CA THR A 99 13.65 4.01 -23.90
C THR A 99 14.25 2.77 -23.25
N VAL A 100 14.34 2.81 -21.91
CA VAL A 100 14.95 1.73 -21.13
C VAL A 100 13.99 1.33 -20.03
N ILE A 101 13.98 0.04 -19.69
CA ILE A 101 13.19 -0.49 -18.56
C ILE A 101 14.18 -0.94 -17.50
N SER A 102 13.96 -0.48 -16.26
CA SER A 102 14.84 -0.82 -15.15
C SER A 102 14.69 -2.28 -14.75
N GLU A 103 15.58 -2.75 -13.89
CA GLU A 103 15.44 -4.06 -13.28
C GLU A 103 14.23 -4.06 -12.36
N SER A 104 13.69 -5.22 -12.12
CA SER A 104 12.52 -5.39 -11.27
C SER A 104 12.89 -5.15 -9.81
N MET A 105 12.04 -4.40 -9.12
CA MET A 105 12.16 -4.14 -7.69
C MET A 105 10.94 -4.71 -7.00
N LYS A 106 11.03 -4.96 -5.70
CA LYS A 106 9.91 -5.50 -4.94
C LYS A 106 9.38 -4.47 -3.96
N ILE A 107 8.06 -4.34 -3.93
CA ILE A 107 7.38 -3.53 -2.92
C ILE A 107 6.79 -4.51 -1.91
N PRO A 108 7.25 -4.46 -0.65
CA PRO A 108 6.67 -5.33 0.38
C PRO A 108 5.25 -4.91 0.69
N VAL A 109 4.34 -5.88 0.69
CA VAL A 109 2.93 -5.63 0.97
C VAL A 109 2.47 -6.64 2.01
N VAL A 110 1.86 -6.17 3.08
CA VAL A 110 1.30 -7.03 4.11
C VAL A 110 -0.20 -7.02 3.96
N VAL A 111 -0.80 -8.19 3.76
CA VAL A 111 -2.26 -8.32 3.64
C VAL A 111 -2.80 -8.76 4.98
N LYS A 112 -3.69 -7.96 5.55
CA LYS A 112 -4.27 -8.20 6.86
C LYS A 112 -5.76 -8.50 6.75
N ALA A 113 -6.29 -9.14 7.80
CA ALA A 113 -7.70 -9.46 7.87
C ALA A 113 -8.54 -8.19 7.97
N ALA A 114 -9.67 -8.17 7.27
CA ALA A 114 -10.54 -6.99 7.23
C ALA A 114 -11.49 -6.91 8.42
N SER A 115 -11.71 -8.01 9.12
CA SER A 115 -12.77 -8.09 10.12
C SER A 115 -12.50 -7.36 11.41
N SER A 116 -11.28 -6.93 11.68
CA SER A 116 -10.92 -6.33 12.96
C SER A 116 -11.69 -5.04 13.25
N SER A 117 -12.01 -4.26 12.24
CA SER A 117 -12.69 -2.98 12.42
C SER A 117 -14.17 -3.14 12.77
N LEU A 118 -14.78 -4.29 12.50
CA LEU A 118 -16.18 -4.55 12.79
C LEU A 118 -16.39 -5.07 14.18
N LEU A 119 -15.41 -5.73 14.78
CA LEU A 119 -15.52 -6.30 16.11
C LEU A 119 -15.51 -5.26 17.21
N LEU A 120 -14.72 -4.22 17.05
CA LEU A 120 -14.59 -3.17 18.07
C LEU A 120 -15.90 -2.46 18.38
N PRO A 121 -16.70 -2.00 17.43
CA PRO A 121 -17.98 -1.38 17.74
C PRO A 121 -18.94 -2.31 18.45
N ALA A 122 -18.95 -3.60 18.07
CA ALA A 122 -19.85 -4.57 18.73
C ALA A 122 -19.46 -4.77 20.19
N VAL A 123 -18.17 -4.84 20.49
CA VAL A 123 -17.69 -4.99 21.86
C VAL A 123 -18.04 -3.76 22.69
N ILE A 124 -17.89 -2.57 22.15
CA ILE A 124 -18.22 -1.33 22.85
C ILE A 124 -19.71 -1.28 23.17
N VAL A 125 -20.58 -1.67 22.24
CA VAL A 125 -22.01 -1.69 22.46
C VAL A 125 -22.37 -2.65 23.58
N LEU A 126 -21.74 -3.83 23.61
CA LEU A 126 -21.99 -4.80 24.69
C LEU A 126 -21.62 -4.25 26.06
N ILE A 127 -20.50 -3.57 26.15
CA ILE A 127 -20.05 -2.98 27.41
C ILE A 127 -21.05 -1.93 27.89
N ILE A 128 -21.56 -1.10 27.00
CA ILE A 128 -22.52 -0.07 27.32
C ILE A 128 -23.82 -0.69 27.84
N ILE A 129 -24.30 -1.76 27.20
CA ILE A 129 -25.53 -2.43 27.62
C ILE A 129 -25.38 -3.02 29.01
N VAL A 130 -24.27 -3.68 29.29
CA VAL A 130 -24.02 -4.27 30.62
C VAL A 130 -23.93 -3.19 31.68
N ALA A 131 -23.26 -2.08 31.41
CA ALA A 131 -23.14 -0.98 32.36
C ALA A 131 -24.50 -0.35 32.64
N ALA A 132 -25.32 -0.12 31.63
CA ALA A 132 -26.65 0.45 31.80
C ALA A 132 -27.56 -0.49 32.59
N GLY A 133 -27.53 -1.80 32.27
CA GLY A 133 -28.31 -2.78 33.00
C GLY A 133 -27.90 -2.87 34.46
N GLY A 134 -26.64 -2.85 34.76
CA GLY A 134 -26.16 -2.86 36.15
C GLY A 134 -26.57 -1.62 36.92
N TYR A 135 -26.52 -0.46 36.28
CA TYR A 135 -26.95 0.78 36.90
C TYR A 135 -28.45 0.75 37.23
N MET A 136 -29.27 0.30 36.31
CA MET A 136 -30.71 0.20 36.51
C MET A 136 -31.04 -0.79 37.61
N TYR A 137 -30.34 -1.91 37.68
CA TYR A 137 -30.58 -2.89 38.74
C TYR A 137 -30.25 -2.30 40.10
N ARG A 138 -29.17 -1.57 40.24
CA ARG A 138 -28.81 -0.93 41.50
C ARG A 138 -29.83 0.10 41.93
N LYS A 139 -30.34 0.89 41.00
CA LYS A 139 -31.32 1.90 41.28
C LYS A 139 -32.62 1.26 41.82
N LYS A 140 -33.00 0.11 41.26
CA LYS A 140 -34.16 -0.61 41.70
C LYS A 140 -34.03 -1.11 43.13
N GLN A 141 -32.88 -1.59 43.53
CA GLN A 141 -32.65 -2.06 44.87
C GLN A 141 -32.69 -0.94 45.92
N LYS A 142 -32.22 0.25 45.54
CA LYS A 142 -32.26 1.37 46.48
C LYS A 142 -33.63 1.87 46.79
N LYS A 143 -34.60 1.61 45.94
CA LYS A 143 -35.99 2.01 46.18
C LYS A 143 -36.77 1.02 47.02
N ALA A 144 -36.28 -0.17 47.18
CA ALA A 144 -36.87 -1.17 48.03
C ALA A 144 -36.38 -1.00 49.44
#